data_85fe02a4424890216cbb0a514666c81a
#
_entry.id   85fe02a4424890216cbb0a514666c81a
#
_cell.length_a   1.000
_cell.length_b   1.000
_cell.length_c   1.000
_cell.angle_alpha   90.00
_cell.angle_beta   90.00
_cell.angle_gamma   90.00
#
_symmetry.space_group_name_H-M   'P 1'
#
loop_
_entity.id
_entity.type
_entity.pdbx_description
1 polymer ?
#
loop_
_entity_poly.entity_id
_entity_poly.type
_entity_poly.pdbx_seq_one_letter_code
_entity_poly.pdbx_strand_id
1 'polypeptide(L)'
;MLFRTVTAAVSIIAAQAALAQPMPPLPPPRPPETPSPGAPPPAPQAQTAPIPKADAPPAAVEVDTCLAGLKAAGFEIEEAEAPQASNELCRIDTPVRLKAVPVPTKHETAVRLTDQPILACRFAASLGRWIGDLVAPLMTGIKGTGLKAVRTGPGFECRNRNRATTGKLSAHAEGLAIDIAAFELANGLTLRIKPEAGVAPDPALAALRTAGCGWFTTILGPGSDEAHHDHLHVDIQQHGSSDRYRICQ
;
A
#
# COMPACT_ATOMS: atom_id res chain seq x y z
N MET A 1 -20.11 -61.53 45.12
CA MET A 1 -18.93 -61.72 44.25
C MET A 1 -19.32 -61.33 42.84
N LEU A 2 -19.00 -60.14 42.44
CA LEU A 2 -19.24 -59.67 41.08
C LEU A 2 -17.86 -59.55 40.36
N PHE A 3 -17.63 -60.35 39.34
CA PHE A 3 -16.47 -60.28 38.47
C PHE A 3 -16.71 -59.21 37.46
N ARG A 4 -15.85 -58.17 37.45
CA ARG A 4 -15.77 -57.20 36.41
C ARG A 4 -14.69 -57.61 35.35
N THR A 5 -15.14 -57.96 34.19
CA THR A 5 -14.27 -58.22 33.02
C THR A 5 -13.80 -56.87 32.46
N VAL A 6 -12.49 -56.64 32.39
CA VAL A 6 -11.86 -55.50 31.75
C VAL A 6 -11.50 -55.93 30.33
N THR A 7 -12.16 -55.32 29.35
CA THR A 7 -11.84 -55.50 27.93
C THR A 7 -10.76 -54.45 27.50
N ALA A 8 -9.58 -54.92 27.17
CA ALA A 8 -8.52 -54.07 26.63
C ALA A 8 -8.75 -53.85 25.12
N ALA A 9 -8.95 -52.63 24.73
CA ALA A 9 -8.99 -52.21 23.32
C ALA A 9 -7.55 -52.00 22.78
N VAL A 10 -7.16 -52.81 21.82
CA VAL A 10 -5.89 -52.68 21.11
C VAL A 10 -6.09 -51.69 19.95
N SER A 11 -5.51 -50.49 20.06
CA SER A 11 -5.49 -49.49 18.96
C SER A 11 -4.37 -49.82 17.97
N ILE A 12 -4.74 -50.21 16.77
CA ILE A 12 -3.82 -50.41 15.66
C ILE A 12 -3.57 -49.04 15.03
N ILE A 13 -2.37 -48.50 15.19
CA ILE A 13 -1.89 -47.31 14.52
C ILE A 13 -1.40 -47.74 13.11
N ALA A 14 -2.20 -47.43 12.09
CA ALA A 14 -1.78 -47.59 10.69
C ALA A 14 -0.80 -46.45 10.30
N ALA A 15 0.47 -46.78 10.11
CA ALA A 15 1.44 -45.86 9.56
C ALA A 15 1.15 -45.67 8.07
N GLN A 16 0.68 -44.50 7.67
CA GLN A 16 0.58 -44.12 6.26
C GLN A 16 1.96 -43.77 5.74
N ALA A 17 2.49 -44.58 4.82
CA ALA A 17 3.69 -44.30 4.07
C ALA A 17 3.38 -43.13 3.08
N ALA A 18 4.03 -42.00 3.27
CA ALA A 18 3.98 -40.90 2.31
C ALA A 18 4.70 -41.33 1.03
N LEU A 19 3.93 -41.58 -0.04
CA LEU A 19 4.46 -41.78 -1.38
C LEU A 19 5.10 -40.50 -1.87
N ALA A 20 6.43 -40.45 -1.96
CA ALA A 20 7.16 -39.37 -2.59
C ALA A 20 6.73 -39.26 -4.06
N GLN A 21 6.15 -38.15 -4.45
CA GLN A 21 5.81 -37.87 -5.85
C GLN A 21 7.12 -37.68 -6.65
N PRO A 22 7.26 -38.30 -7.85
CA PRO A 22 8.42 -38.05 -8.70
C PRO A 22 8.48 -36.58 -9.10
N MET A 23 9.66 -35.98 -8.99
CA MET A 23 9.90 -34.60 -9.46
C MET A 23 9.55 -34.50 -10.96
N PRO A 24 8.91 -33.39 -11.37
CA PRO A 24 8.67 -33.15 -12.78
C PRO A 24 10.00 -33.08 -13.54
N PRO A 25 10.05 -33.56 -14.82
CA PRO A 25 11.26 -33.50 -15.62
C PRO A 25 11.72 -32.04 -15.81
N LEU A 26 13.03 -31.83 -15.75
CA LEU A 26 13.64 -30.54 -16.03
C LEU A 26 13.27 -30.08 -17.45
N PRO A 27 13.03 -28.78 -17.65
CA PRO A 27 12.78 -28.26 -19.01
C PRO A 27 14.00 -28.51 -19.90
N PRO A 28 13.79 -28.72 -21.20
CA PRO A 28 14.89 -28.97 -22.15
C PRO A 28 15.86 -27.77 -22.17
N PRO A 29 17.16 -28.01 -22.43
CA PRO A 29 18.12 -26.94 -22.55
C PRO A 29 17.72 -25.97 -23.68
N ARG A 30 17.95 -24.70 -23.43
CA ARG A 30 17.67 -23.64 -24.43
C ARG A 30 18.49 -23.90 -25.69
N PRO A 31 17.88 -23.80 -26.90
CA PRO A 31 18.64 -23.91 -28.14
C PRO A 31 19.78 -22.87 -28.18
N PRO A 32 20.92 -23.17 -28.81
CA PRO A 32 21.99 -22.22 -29.00
C PRO A 32 21.45 -20.97 -29.71
N GLU A 33 21.75 -19.79 -29.15
CA GLU A 33 21.38 -18.52 -29.74
C GLU A 33 22.03 -18.39 -31.12
N THR A 34 21.24 -18.31 -32.18
CA THR A 34 21.76 -17.96 -33.50
C THR A 34 22.32 -16.53 -33.44
N PRO A 35 23.51 -16.24 -33.99
CA PRO A 35 24.05 -14.89 -34.02
C PRO A 35 23.05 -13.96 -34.72
N SER A 36 22.67 -12.92 -34.03
CA SER A 36 21.78 -11.88 -34.58
C SER A 36 22.42 -11.30 -35.86
N PRO A 37 21.67 -11.14 -36.96
CA PRO A 37 22.18 -10.41 -38.12
C PRO A 37 22.66 -9.05 -37.69
N GLY A 38 23.84 -8.63 -38.19
CA GLY A 38 24.54 -7.42 -37.80
C GLY A 38 23.63 -6.20 -37.69
N ALA A 39 23.83 -5.42 -36.64
CA ALA A 39 23.07 -4.21 -36.39
C ALA A 39 23.09 -3.29 -37.64
N PRO A 40 21.95 -2.71 -38.03
CA PRO A 40 21.94 -1.73 -39.11
C PRO A 40 22.82 -0.53 -38.75
N PRO A 41 23.45 0.14 -39.75
CA PRO A 41 24.28 1.30 -39.51
C PRO A 41 23.48 2.36 -38.75
N PRO A 42 24.13 3.17 -37.87
CA PRO A 42 23.44 4.19 -37.08
C PRO A 42 22.77 5.18 -38.06
N ALA A 43 21.49 5.40 -37.85
CA ALA A 43 20.74 6.42 -38.58
C ALA A 43 21.38 7.79 -38.36
N PRO A 44 21.34 8.68 -39.36
CA PRO A 44 21.85 10.03 -39.23
C PRO A 44 21.24 10.69 -37.97
N GLN A 45 22.07 11.19 -37.08
CA GLN A 45 21.61 11.94 -35.90
C GLN A 45 20.87 13.18 -36.41
N ALA A 46 19.55 13.17 -36.32
CA ALA A 46 18.76 14.36 -36.47
C ALA A 46 19.23 15.37 -35.41
N GLN A 47 19.74 16.51 -35.82
CA GLN A 47 20.03 17.62 -34.94
C GLN A 47 18.72 18.00 -34.25
N THR A 48 18.58 17.64 -32.97
CA THR A 48 17.48 18.09 -32.14
C THR A 48 17.59 19.60 -31.99
N ALA A 49 16.68 20.31 -32.65
CA ALA A 49 16.45 21.71 -32.34
C ALA A 49 16.16 21.83 -30.83
N PRO A 50 16.60 22.91 -30.15
CA PRO A 50 16.30 23.09 -28.72
C PRO A 50 14.81 23.05 -28.55
N ILE A 51 14.33 22.09 -27.74
CA ILE A 51 12.93 22.03 -27.30
C ILE A 51 12.69 23.33 -26.53
N PRO A 52 11.71 24.17 -26.91
CA PRO A 52 11.34 25.33 -26.12
C PRO A 52 11.03 24.80 -24.71
N LYS A 53 11.65 25.37 -23.67
CA LYS A 53 11.21 25.14 -22.30
C LYS A 53 9.76 25.55 -22.26
N ALA A 54 8.85 24.59 -22.15
CA ALA A 54 7.48 24.87 -21.77
C ALA A 54 7.58 25.58 -20.41
N ASP A 55 7.14 26.82 -20.36
CA ASP A 55 7.00 27.55 -19.10
C ASP A 55 6.08 26.68 -18.25
N ALA A 56 6.61 26.17 -17.12
CA ALA A 56 5.82 25.43 -16.17
C ALA A 56 4.67 26.36 -15.72
N PRO A 57 3.41 25.89 -15.74
CA PRO A 57 2.32 26.69 -15.23
C PRO A 57 2.65 27.10 -13.79
N PRO A 58 2.30 28.33 -13.38
CA PRO A 58 2.62 28.79 -12.03
C PRO A 58 2.00 27.86 -11.00
N ALA A 59 2.77 27.50 -9.96
CA ALA A 59 2.40 26.54 -8.92
C ALA A 59 1.00 26.78 -8.29
N ALA A 60 0.54 28.02 -8.28
CA ALA A 60 -0.79 28.40 -7.80
C ALA A 60 -1.97 27.77 -8.59
N VAL A 61 -1.81 27.56 -9.91
CA VAL A 61 -2.87 26.98 -10.76
C VAL A 61 -3.00 25.48 -10.53
N GLU A 62 -1.91 24.78 -10.22
CA GLU A 62 -1.94 23.34 -9.88
C GLU A 62 -2.56 23.08 -8.50
N VAL A 63 -2.32 23.96 -7.55
CA VAL A 63 -2.89 23.91 -6.18
C VAL A 63 -4.41 23.95 -6.22
N ASP A 64 -4.99 24.95 -6.88
CA ASP A 64 -6.43 25.13 -6.97
C ASP A 64 -7.13 23.95 -7.68
N THR A 65 -6.48 23.36 -8.68
CA THR A 65 -7.06 22.22 -9.42
C THR A 65 -7.10 20.94 -8.59
N CYS A 66 -6.10 20.66 -7.75
CA CYS A 66 -6.09 19.45 -6.90
C CYS A 66 -7.16 19.53 -5.82
N LEU A 67 -7.23 20.64 -5.08
CA LEU A 67 -8.21 20.86 -4.03
C LEU A 67 -9.64 20.83 -4.57
N ALA A 68 -9.88 21.57 -5.67
CA ALA A 68 -11.16 21.57 -6.34
C ALA A 68 -11.56 20.17 -6.83
N GLY A 69 -10.60 19.40 -7.36
CA GLY A 69 -10.84 18.03 -7.81
C GLY A 69 -11.23 17.09 -6.68
N LEU A 70 -10.57 17.16 -5.51
CA LEU A 70 -10.94 16.37 -4.34
C LEU A 70 -12.33 16.74 -3.82
N LYS A 71 -12.62 18.04 -3.68
CA LYS A 71 -13.94 18.52 -3.25
C LYS A 71 -15.05 18.07 -4.22
N ALA A 72 -14.82 18.21 -5.52
CA ALA A 72 -15.78 17.78 -6.56
C ALA A 72 -15.98 16.25 -6.56
N ALA A 73 -14.97 15.48 -6.21
CA ALA A 73 -15.04 14.02 -6.06
C ALA A 73 -15.70 13.58 -4.73
N GLY A 74 -16.15 14.52 -3.88
CA GLY A 74 -16.86 14.23 -2.63
C GLY A 74 -15.96 13.89 -1.43
N PHE A 75 -14.67 14.20 -1.51
CA PHE A 75 -13.77 14.04 -0.37
C PHE A 75 -14.07 15.06 0.73
N GLU A 76 -14.08 14.62 1.98
CA GLU A 76 -14.11 15.52 3.12
C GLU A 76 -12.67 15.95 3.47
N ILE A 77 -12.31 17.13 3.01
CA ILE A 77 -10.97 17.70 3.22
C ILE A 77 -11.05 19.11 3.80
N GLU A 78 -10.01 19.51 4.52
CA GLU A 78 -9.71 20.90 4.88
C GLU A 78 -8.35 21.28 4.31
N GLU A 79 -8.22 22.53 3.86
CA GLU A 79 -6.93 23.11 3.57
C GLU A 79 -6.14 23.18 4.87
N ALA A 80 -4.89 22.76 4.83
CA ALA A 80 -4.03 22.74 6.01
C ALA A 80 -2.81 23.64 5.77
N GLU A 81 -2.32 24.25 6.83
CA GLU A 81 -0.99 24.84 6.80
C GLU A 81 0.04 23.72 6.88
N ALA A 82 1.17 23.91 6.19
CA ALA A 82 2.29 22.99 6.32
C ALA A 82 2.79 23.04 7.77
N PRO A 83 2.85 21.87 8.47
CA PRO A 83 3.38 21.86 9.83
C PRO A 83 4.82 22.38 9.86
N GLN A 84 5.17 23.11 10.92
CA GLN A 84 6.55 23.56 11.09
C GLN A 84 7.49 22.37 11.18
N ALA A 85 8.58 22.42 10.43
CA ALA A 85 9.58 21.36 10.36
C ALA A 85 10.95 21.88 10.81
N SER A 86 11.70 21.03 11.52
CA SER A 86 13.07 21.34 11.97
C SER A 86 14.10 21.26 10.86
N ASN A 87 13.73 20.70 9.71
CA ASN A 87 14.58 20.54 8.53
C ASN A 87 13.90 21.17 7.32
N GLU A 88 14.58 22.08 6.64
CA GLU A 88 14.07 22.80 5.45
C GLU A 88 13.76 21.87 4.27
N LEU A 89 14.32 20.65 4.25
CA LEU A 89 14.03 19.64 3.25
C LEU A 89 12.69 18.94 3.48
N CYS A 90 12.11 19.07 4.68
CA CYS A 90 10.77 18.56 4.98
C CYS A 90 9.74 19.58 4.47
N ARG A 91 9.24 19.35 3.28
CA ARG A 91 8.25 20.22 2.64
C ARG A 91 7.07 19.41 2.15
N ILE A 92 5.90 19.86 2.47
CA ILE A 92 4.66 19.31 1.97
C ILE A 92 4.06 20.23 0.92
N ASP A 93 3.74 19.67 -0.23
CA ASP A 93 3.17 20.39 -1.35
C ASP A 93 1.66 20.35 -1.29
N THR A 94 1.00 21.52 -1.32
CA THR A 94 -0.47 21.63 -1.21
C THR A 94 -1.02 20.77 -0.08
N PRO A 95 -0.75 21.12 1.20
CA PRO A 95 -1.16 20.31 2.33
C PRO A 95 -2.68 20.31 2.50
N VAL A 96 -3.24 19.11 2.70
CA VAL A 96 -4.67 18.91 3.00
C VAL A 96 -4.82 18.02 4.23
N ARG A 97 -5.78 18.33 5.07
CA ARG A 97 -6.26 17.44 6.12
C ARG A 97 -7.35 16.54 5.54
N LEU A 98 -7.08 15.25 5.42
CA LEU A 98 -8.02 14.28 4.86
C LEU A 98 -8.86 13.68 6.01
N LYS A 99 -10.17 13.95 6.01
CA LYS A 99 -11.11 13.48 7.04
C LYS A 99 -11.85 12.23 6.64
N ALA A 100 -12.42 12.24 5.41
CA ALA A 100 -13.12 11.09 4.88
C ALA A 100 -13.02 11.04 3.36
N VAL A 101 -13.17 9.83 2.83
CA VAL A 101 -13.21 9.57 1.39
C VAL A 101 -14.56 9.00 1.00
N PRO A 102 -15.15 9.40 -0.13
CA PRO A 102 -16.40 8.84 -0.60
C PRO A 102 -16.20 7.39 -1.03
N VAL A 103 -17.22 6.56 -0.82
CA VAL A 103 -17.21 5.17 -1.28
C VAL A 103 -18.52 4.86 -2.01
N PRO A 104 -18.45 4.22 -3.17
CA PRO A 104 -19.63 3.92 -3.97
C PRO A 104 -20.32 2.63 -3.48
N THR A 105 -20.54 2.50 -2.15
CA THR A 105 -21.19 1.32 -1.58
C THR A 105 -22.61 1.63 -1.12
N LYS A 106 -23.46 0.59 -1.06
CA LYS A 106 -24.83 0.73 -0.57
C LYS A 106 -24.93 0.91 0.96
N HIS A 107 -23.86 0.57 1.68
CA HIS A 107 -23.87 0.48 3.15
C HIS A 107 -23.22 1.70 3.82
N GLU A 108 -22.19 2.25 3.18
CA GLU A 108 -21.48 3.42 3.68
C GLU A 108 -21.27 4.40 2.52
N THR A 109 -21.49 5.67 2.78
CA THR A 109 -21.28 6.73 1.78
C THR A 109 -19.88 7.34 1.86
N ALA A 110 -19.21 7.19 3.00
CA ALA A 110 -17.85 7.67 3.24
C ALA A 110 -17.10 6.79 4.24
N VAL A 111 -15.78 6.69 4.06
CA VAL A 111 -14.84 6.04 4.98
C VAL A 111 -14.03 7.12 5.67
N ARG A 112 -14.05 7.14 7.01
CA ARG A 112 -13.31 8.13 7.80
C ARG A 112 -11.85 7.72 7.98
N LEU A 113 -10.95 8.71 8.04
CA LEU A 113 -9.59 8.54 8.51
C LEU A 113 -9.52 9.05 9.96
N THR A 114 -9.19 8.17 10.91
CA THR A 114 -9.37 8.47 12.34
C THR A 114 -8.49 9.61 12.84
N ASP A 115 -7.25 9.70 12.35
CA ASP A 115 -6.30 10.73 12.78
C ASP A 115 -6.32 11.98 11.87
N GLN A 116 -7.18 11.99 10.88
CA GLN A 116 -7.33 13.11 9.94
C GLN A 116 -5.95 13.61 9.45
N PRO A 117 -5.17 12.76 8.78
CA PRO A 117 -3.78 13.03 8.45
C PRO A 117 -3.61 14.26 7.56
N ILE A 118 -2.51 14.99 7.76
CA ILE A 118 -2.08 16.04 6.84
C ILE A 118 -1.22 15.39 5.75
N LEU A 119 -1.66 15.52 4.50
CA LEU A 119 -1.08 14.87 3.33
C LEU A 119 -0.89 15.89 2.21
N ALA A 120 0.08 15.65 1.34
CA ALA A 120 0.12 16.34 0.06
C ALA A 120 -1.15 16.01 -0.75
N CYS A 121 -1.78 17.00 -1.36
CA CYS A 121 -3.05 16.84 -2.06
C CYS A 121 -3.01 15.69 -3.08
N ARG A 122 -1.93 15.55 -3.85
CA ARG A 122 -1.75 14.46 -4.83
C ARG A 122 -1.72 13.08 -4.18
N PHE A 123 -1.15 12.96 -2.98
CA PHE A 123 -1.16 11.69 -2.25
C PHE A 123 -2.54 11.41 -1.63
N ALA A 124 -3.21 12.43 -1.08
CA ALA A 124 -4.58 12.31 -0.59
C ALA A 124 -5.54 11.79 -1.69
N ALA A 125 -5.37 12.25 -2.94
CA ALA A 125 -6.11 11.76 -4.09
C ALA A 125 -5.84 10.28 -4.38
N SER A 126 -4.58 9.85 -4.38
CA SER A 126 -4.20 8.45 -4.63
C SER A 126 -4.69 7.53 -3.52
N LEU A 127 -4.48 7.93 -2.26
CA LEU A 127 -4.93 7.19 -1.08
C LEU A 127 -6.45 7.04 -1.05
N GLY A 128 -7.17 8.12 -1.32
CA GLY A 128 -8.62 8.10 -1.29
C GLY A 128 -9.23 7.23 -2.39
N ARG A 129 -8.70 7.29 -3.60
CA ARG A 129 -9.11 6.38 -4.68
C ARG A 129 -8.83 4.92 -4.32
N TRP A 130 -7.66 4.62 -3.78
CA TRP A 130 -7.35 3.27 -3.33
C TRP A 130 -8.34 2.78 -2.26
N ILE A 131 -8.69 3.64 -1.29
CA ILE A 131 -9.69 3.29 -0.27
C ILE A 131 -11.07 3.08 -0.90
N GLY A 132 -11.53 4.00 -1.76
CA GLY A 132 -12.87 3.97 -2.36
C GLY A 132 -13.03 2.89 -3.41
N ASP A 133 -12.06 2.74 -4.31
CA ASP A 133 -12.18 1.89 -5.51
C ASP A 133 -11.69 0.45 -5.27
N LEU A 134 -10.82 0.24 -4.26
CA LEU A 134 -10.28 -1.09 -3.95
C LEU A 134 -10.63 -1.56 -2.54
N VAL A 135 -10.25 -0.82 -1.47
CA VAL A 135 -10.35 -1.34 -0.10
C VAL A 135 -11.79 -1.55 0.32
N ALA A 136 -12.66 -0.56 0.12
CA ALA A 136 -14.05 -0.64 0.54
C ALA A 136 -14.84 -1.73 -0.20
N PRO A 137 -14.75 -1.88 -1.54
CA PRO A 137 -15.34 -3.00 -2.25
C PRO A 137 -14.79 -4.36 -1.84
N LEU A 138 -13.46 -4.47 -1.67
CA LEU A 138 -12.81 -5.72 -1.26
C LEU A 138 -13.32 -6.17 0.13
N MET A 139 -13.37 -5.25 1.10
CA MET A 139 -13.88 -5.55 2.44
C MET A 139 -15.35 -5.95 2.40
N THR A 140 -16.16 -5.26 1.61
CA THR A 140 -17.57 -5.63 1.44
C THR A 140 -17.70 -7.02 0.84
N GLY A 141 -16.93 -7.36 -0.18
CA GLY A 141 -16.96 -8.67 -0.84
C GLY A 141 -16.50 -9.82 0.05
N ILE A 142 -15.40 -9.63 0.79
CA ILE A 142 -14.81 -10.71 1.64
C ILE A 142 -15.51 -10.82 3.00
N LYS A 143 -15.91 -9.69 3.61
CA LYS A 143 -16.44 -9.64 4.97
C LYS A 143 -17.97 -9.49 5.03
N GLY A 144 -18.63 -9.26 3.92
CA GLY A 144 -20.08 -9.06 3.87
C GLY A 144 -20.56 -7.80 4.60
N THR A 145 -19.67 -6.82 4.84
CA THR A 145 -19.97 -5.60 5.59
C THR A 145 -19.11 -4.43 5.08
N GLY A 146 -19.62 -3.20 5.22
CA GLY A 146 -18.94 -1.99 4.74
C GLY A 146 -17.69 -1.63 5.53
N LEU A 147 -16.75 -0.95 4.88
CA LEU A 147 -15.61 -0.30 5.53
C LEU A 147 -16.08 1.03 6.14
N LYS A 148 -15.92 1.22 7.44
CA LYS A 148 -16.37 2.39 8.19
C LYS A 148 -15.28 3.42 8.41
N ALA A 149 -14.07 2.96 8.76
CA ALA A 149 -12.94 3.84 8.99
C ALA A 149 -11.61 3.12 8.73
N VAL A 150 -10.58 3.92 8.46
CA VAL A 150 -9.17 3.50 8.43
C VAL A 150 -8.45 4.18 9.58
N ARG A 151 -7.79 3.40 10.45
CA ARG A 151 -6.92 3.93 11.50
C ARG A 151 -5.56 4.23 10.91
N THR A 152 -5.21 5.49 10.90
CA THR A 152 -3.97 5.98 10.30
C THR A 152 -3.08 6.66 11.34
N GLY A 153 -1.82 6.87 10.99
CA GLY A 153 -0.95 7.83 11.67
C GLY A 153 -1.15 9.26 11.13
N PRO A 154 -0.30 10.21 11.56
CA PRO A 154 -0.47 11.64 11.28
C PRO A 154 -0.26 12.05 9.81
N GLY A 155 0.32 11.22 8.95
CA GLY A 155 0.69 11.54 7.57
C GLY A 155 2.04 12.28 7.49
N PHE A 156 2.02 13.61 7.40
CA PHE A 156 3.25 14.40 7.40
C PHE A 156 4.01 14.27 8.72
N GLU A 157 5.28 13.89 8.63
CA GLU A 157 6.20 13.80 9.75
C GLU A 157 7.64 14.04 9.25
N CYS A 158 8.27 15.11 9.71
CA CYS A 158 9.66 15.43 9.34
C CYS A 158 10.64 14.48 10.05
N ARG A 159 10.98 13.38 9.40
CA ARG A 159 11.88 12.34 9.91
C ARG A 159 12.61 11.61 8.80
N ASN A 160 13.71 10.97 9.14
CA ASN A 160 14.37 10.02 8.26
C ASN A 160 13.60 8.69 8.18
N ARG A 161 13.90 7.90 7.16
CA ARG A 161 13.37 6.53 7.00
C ARG A 161 13.66 5.70 8.24
N ASN A 162 12.69 4.88 8.64
CA ASN A 162 12.77 4.00 9.82
C ASN A 162 13.13 4.74 11.11
N ARG A 163 12.82 6.05 11.21
CA ARG A 163 13.15 6.93 12.35
C ARG A 163 14.66 6.96 12.69
N ALA A 164 15.52 6.69 11.72
CA ALA A 164 16.96 6.73 11.89
C ALA A 164 17.43 8.17 12.19
N THR A 165 18.50 8.31 12.98
CA THR A 165 19.07 9.62 13.32
C THR A 165 19.71 10.32 12.13
N THR A 166 20.16 9.56 11.14
CA THR A 166 20.77 10.05 9.89
C THR A 166 20.27 9.27 8.70
N GLY A 167 20.45 9.80 7.49
CA GLY A 167 20.11 9.09 6.26
C GLY A 167 19.10 9.84 5.39
N LYS A 168 18.40 9.12 4.53
CA LYS A 168 17.42 9.70 3.62
C LYS A 168 16.13 10.06 4.36
N LEU A 169 15.54 11.19 3.98
CA LEU A 169 14.22 11.56 4.46
C LEU A 169 13.17 10.52 4.04
N SER A 170 12.21 10.31 4.91
CA SER A 170 11.03 9.50 4.64
C SER A 170 10.08 10.22 3.69
N ALA A 171 9.26 9.49 2.95
CA ALA A 171 8.15 10.03 2.17
C ALA A 171 7.12 10.80 3.04
N HIS A 172 7.03 10.49 4.35
CA HIS A 172 6.26 11.28 5.31
C HIS A 172 6.73 12.73 5.40
N ALA A 173 8.02 13.00 5.22
CA ALA A 173 8.57 14.36 5.27
C ALA A 173 8.12 15.26 4.10
N GLU A 174 7.48 14.67 3.10
CA GLU A 174 6.87 15.36 1.96
C GLU A 174 5.34 15.21 1.94
N GLY A 175 4.74 14.60 2.95
CA GLY A 175 3.31 14.27 3.00
C GLY A 175 2.87 13.24 1.94
N LEU A 176 3.80 12.44 1.44
CA LEU A 176 3.58 11.46 0.37
C LEU A 176 3.34 10.04 0.88
N ALA A 177 3.26 9.85 2.19
CA ALA A 177 3.10 8.55 2.84
C ALA A 177 2.06 8.59 3.96
N ILE A 178 1.53 7.41 4.28
CA ILE A 178 0.69 7.17 5.44
C ILE A 178 1.00 5.80 6.03
N ASP A 179 0.94 5.71 7.36
CA ASP A 179 0.99 4.47 8.10
C ASP A 179 -0.43 4.08 8.51
N ILE A 180 -0.85 2.85 8.22
CA ILE A 180 -2.19 2.33 8.50
C ILE A 180 -2.08 1.23 9.54
N ALA A 181 -2.78 1.38 10.67
CA ALA A 181 -2.77 0.43 11.76
C ALA A 181 -3.91 -0.60 11.70
N ALA A 182 -5.09 -0.19 11.19
CA ALA A 182 -6.26 -1.06 11.15
C ALA A 182 -7.35 -0.55 10.18
N PHE A 183 -8.26 -1.46 9.83
CA PHE A 183 -9.51 -1.19 9.11
C PHE A 183 -10.70 -1.51 10.02
N GLU A 184 -11.57 -0.55 10.25
CA GLU A 184 -12.79 -0.70 11.04
C GLU A 184 -13.99 -0.95 10.12
N LEU A 185 -14.74 -2.01 10.39
CA LEU A 185 -15.89 -2.40 9.60
C LEU A 185 -17.21 -1.94 10.26
N ALA A 186 -18.26 -1.81 9.48
CA ALA A 186 -19.56 -1.33 9.94
C ALA A 186 -20.21 -2.25 10.99
N ASN A 187 -19.89 -3.55 10.98
CA ASN A 187 -20.34 -4.52 11.98
C ASN A 187 -19.54 -4.49 13.30
N GLY A 188 -18.60 -3.54 13.47
CA GLY A 188 -17.76 -3.43 14.67
C GLY A 188 -16.47 -4.25 14.64
N LEU A 189 -16.27 -5.11 13.65
CA LEU A 189 -15.00 -5.84 13.48
C LEU A 189 -13.87 -4.87 13.14
N THR A 190 -12.70 -5.06 13.75
CA THR A 190 -11.48 -4.31 13.45
C THR A 190 -10.41 -5.28 12.93
N LEU A 191 -9.98 -5.07 11.70
CA LEU A 191 -8.87 -5.81 11.09
C LEU A 191 -7.56 -5.07 11.38
N ARG A 192 -6.80 -5.53 12.35
CA ARG A 192 -5.51 -4.94 12.72
C ARG A 192 -4.41 -5.45 11.80
N ILE A 193 -3.52 -4.56 11.36
CA ILE A 193 -2.33 -4.94 10.57
C ILE A 193 -1.41 -5.85 11.41
N LYS A 194 -1.16 -5.49 12.67
CA LYS A 194 -0.53 -6.38 13.64
C LYS A 194 -1.63 -7.15 14.39
N PRO A 195 -1.81 -8.44 14.14
CA PRO A 195 -2.78 -9.24 14.87
C PRO A 195 -2.37 -9.36 16.35
N GLU A 196 -3.33 -9.69 17.20
CA GLU A 196 -3.05 -10.05 18.59
C GLU A 196 -2.22 -11.33 18.67
N ALA A 197 -1.47 -11.49 19.77
CA ALA A 197 -0.62 -12.66 19.95
C ALA A 197 -1.42 -13.97 19.83
N GLY A 198 -0.95 -14.88 18.99
CA GLY A 198 -1.63 -16.14 18.70
C GLY A 198 -2.76 -16.10 17.69
N VAL A 199 -3.09 -14.92 17.16
CA VAL A 199 -4.09 -14.75 16.09
C VAL A 199 -3.37 -14.67 14.73
N ALA A 200 -3.81 -15.49 13.78
CA ALA A 200 -3.28 -15.42 12.41
C ALA A 200 -3.72 -14.11 11.73
N PRO A 201 -2.86 -13.52 10.87
CA PRO A 201 -3.23 -12.38 10.04
C PRO A 201 -4.46 -12.69 9.18
N ASP A 202 -5.37 -11.72 9.06
CA ASP A 202 -6.56 -11.88 8.24
C ASP A 202 -6.18 -11.97 6.74
N PRO A 203 -6.67 -12.98 5.98
CA PRO A 203 -6.35 -13.14 4.56
C PRO A 203 -6.70 -11.92 3.70
N ALA A 204 -7.71 -11.14 4.08
CA ALA A 204 -8.07 -9.91 3.38
C ALA A 204 -6.94 -8.88 3.39
N LEU A 205 -6.12 -8.84 4.46
CA LEU A 205 -4.98 -7.92 4.55
C LEU A 205 -3.86 -8.31 3.57
N ALA A 206 -3.62 -9.60 3.37
CA ALA A 206 -2.66 -10.08 2.38
C ALA A 206 -3.11 -9.73 0.95
N ALA A 207 -4.40 -9.95 0.64
CA ALA A 207 -4.97 -9.60 -0.66
C ALA A 207 -4.89 -8.09 -0.92
N LEU A 208 -5.20 -7.26 0.10
CA LEU A 208 -5.14 -5.81 0.03
C LEU A 208 -3.72 -5.30 -0.21
N ARG A 209 -2.73 -5.86 0.49
CA ARG A 209 -1.32 -5.52 0.31
C ARG A 209 -0.84 -5.87 -1.10
N THR A 210 -1.15 -7.07 -1.58
CA THR A 210 -0.79 -7.49 -2.95
C THR A 210 -1.41 -6.57 -4.00
N ALA A 211 -2.69 -6.27 -3.89
CA ALA A 211 -3.38 -5.39 -4.83
C ALA A 211 -2.91 -3.93 -4.72
N GLY A 212 -2.53 -3.47 -3.52
CA GLY A 212 -2.01 -2.12 -3.27
C GLY A 212 -0.72 -1.80 -4.03
N CYS A 213 0.06 -2.82 -4.41
CA CYS A 213 1.25 -2.66 -5.26
C CYS A 213 0.96 -2.00 -6.62
N GLY A 214 -0.27 -2.10 -7.12
CA GLY A 214 -0.71 -1.39 -8.32
C GLY A 214 -0.98 0.11 -8.11
N TRP A 215 -1.17 0.54 -6.87
CA TRP A 215 -1.58 1.90 -6.51
C TRP A 215 -0.43 2.78 -5.99
N PHE A 216 0.54 2.17 -5.33
CA PHE A 216 1.62 2.85 -4.64
C PHE A 216 2.98 2.47 -5.21
N THR A 217 3.96 3.33 -5.04
CA THR A 217 5.36 3.03 -5.37
C THR A 217 6.02 2.22 -4.27
N THR A 218 5.56 2.39 -3.01
CA THR A 218 5.99 1.57 -1.88
C THR A 218 4.76 1.07 -1.12
N ILE A 219 4.78 -0.21 -0.75
CA ILE A 219 3.88 -0.80 0.23
C ILE A 219 4.68 -1.77 1.09
N LEU A 220 4.80 -1.49 2.38
CA LEU A 220 5.53 -2.27 3.37
C LEU A 220 4.61 -2.65 4.52
N GLY A 221 4.83 -3.80 5.11
CA GLY A 221 4.03 -4.24 6.24
C GLY A 221 4.70 -5.37 7.01
N PRO A 222 4.00 -6.07 7.91
CA PRO A 222 4.56 -7.17 8.68
C PRO A 222 5.28 -8.18 7.80
N GLY A 223 6.57 -8.43 8.11
CA GLY A 223 7.45 -9.32 7.36
C GLY A 223 8.38 -8.61 6.36
N SER A 224 8.22 -7.30 6.11
CA SER A 224 9.18 -6.54 5.29
C SER A 224 10.45 -6.20 6.07
N ASP A 225 10.31 -5.50 7.17
CA ASP A 225 11.39 -5.16 8.11
C ASP A 225 10.83 -4.89 9.52
N GLU A 226 11.71 -4.66 10.49
CA GLU A 226 11.35 -4.42 11.88
C GLU A 226 10.56 -3.11 12.07
N ALA A 227 10.83 -2.10 11.26
CA ALA A 227 10.14 -0.80 11.39
C ALA A 227 8.67 -0.87 10.98
N HIS A 228 8.30 -1.85 10.13
CA HIS A 228 6.94 -2.01 9.58
C HIS A 228 6.22 -3.26 10.13
N HIS A 229 6.64 -3.78 11.30
CA HIS A 229 6.09 -5.01 11.88
C HIS A 229 4.64 -4.89 12.37
N ASP A 230 4.12 -3.68 12.55
CA ASP A 230 2.83 -3.41 13.20
C ASP A 230 1.87 -2.51 12.41
N HIS A 231 2.28 -1.99 11.27
CA HIS A 231 1.47 -1.15 10.40
C HIS A 231 1.74 -1.44 8.92
N LEU A 232 0.87 -0.95 8.06
CA LEU A 232 1.04 -0.94 6.62
C LEU A 232 1.45 0.47 6.20
N HIS A 233 2.70 0.63 5.76
CA HIS A 233 3.19 1.88 5.17
C HIS A 233 2.88 1.87 3.67
N VAL A 234 2.30 2.95 3.17
CA VAL A 234 2.08 3.16 1.73
C VAL A 234 2.55 4.55 1.32
N ASP A 235 3.23 4.65 0.17
CA ASP A 235 3.70 5.92 -0.38
C ASP A 235 3.67 5.97 -1.91
N ILE A 236 3.79 7.18 -2.45
CA ILE A 236 3.97 7.45 -3.88
C ILE A 236 5.31 8.12 -4.17
N GLN A 237 6.31 7.99 -3.31
CA GLN A 237 7.64 8.54 -3.54
C GLN A 237 8.30 7.83 -4.72
N GLN A 238 8.84 8.61 -5.66
CA GLN A 238 9.52 8.06 -6.83
C GLN A 238 10.84 7.39 -6.44
N HIS A 239 11.07 6.17 -6.96
CA HIS A 239 12.32 5.44 -6.79
C HIS A 239 13.15 5.48 -8.07
N GLY A 240 14.29 6.19 -8.02
CA GLY A 240 15.15 6.37 -9.19
C GLY A 240 14.59 7.36 -10.21
N SER A 241 14.80 7.09 -11.51
CA SER A 241 14.44 8.00 -12.60
C SER A 241 13.02 7.80 -13.15
N SER A 242 12.27 6.81 -12.64
CA SER A 242 10.91 6.54 -13.09
C SER A 242 10.03 6.02 -11.95
N ASP A 243 8.72 6.12 -12.12
CA ASP A 243 7.69 5.60 -11.22
C ASP A 243 7.38 4.11 -11.44
N ARG A 244 8.13 3.44 -12.33
CA ARG A 244 7.93 2.02 -12.65
C ARG A 244 8.46 1.08 -11.57
N TYR A 245 9.50 1.51 -10.85
CA TYR A 245 10.08 0.71 -9.78
C TYR A 245 9.19 0.79 -8.54
N ARG A 246 8.74 -0.37 -8.05
CA ARG A 246 7.87 -0.49 -6.89
C ARG A 246 8.50 -1.40 -5.85
N ILE A 247 8.29 -1.07 -4.59
CA ILE A 247 8.72 -1.85 -3.43
C ILE A 247 7.45 -2.39 -2.76
N CYS A 248 7.20 -3.68 -2.89
CA CYS A 248 5.98 -4.33 -2.39
C CYS A 248 6.38 -5.52 -1.51
N GLN A 249 6.45 -5.33 -0.19
CA GLN A 249 6.92 -6.30 0.79
C GLN A 249 6.01 -6.38 2.01
#